data_eeee7907ac160cb6e6208e2f02687835
#
_entry.id   eeee7907ac160cb6e6208e2f02687835
#
_cell.length_a   1.000
_cell.length_b   1.000
_cell.length_c   1.000
_cell.angle_alpha   90.00
_cell.angle_beta   90.00
_cell.angle_gamma   90.00
#
_symmetry.space_group_name_H-M   'P 1'
#
loop_
_entity.id
_entity.type
_entity.pdbx_description
1 polymer ?
#
loop_
_entity_poly.entity_id
_entity_poly.type
_entity_poly.pdbx_seq_one_letter_code
_entity_poly.pdbx_strand_id
1 'polypeptide(L)'
;MLPVRRPARTLPLVALLLCALVAGCGPRPAGPADTVGRDVRKAVADWSRTTPEALAGIPFAERSYEVSAVRRDGARAVATARLRHRLAGYDTAPEESVRAVDLVREGGVWRATADRPAPGALPQLWDQGPVRVAAGTHSLVLGGAGQSAGTLRDIAAEADRAVPAASAAWPGPWAGRVVVLVPGSLDAMARLLGRPADTYRGLGAVTTGRVGTGPAPADRVVVNPEGYAGLGAEGRRIILTHEVTHVATRSATSATTPLWLSEGFADWAAYRGAATPPDRAAPALARAVRRGALPGELPRTEDFAFGGDPEAAARAYEGAWLACRLIAAKWGEKALVELYGRAGREPLETALRETLGVDRAGLTKAWQESLRGELR
;
A
#
# COMPACT_ATOMS: atom_id res chain seq x y z
N MET A 1 28.90 1.14 59.17
CA MET A 1 30.33 1.28 59.42
C MET A 1 30.88 2.32 58.51
N LEU A 2 31.56 3.29 59.11
CA LEU A 2 31.95 4.63 58.64
C LEU A 2 32.99 4.65 57.50
N PRO A 3 33.28 5.84 56.92
CA PRO A 3 33.82 6.09 55.60
C PRO A 3 35.34 6.30 55.59
N VAL A 4 35.99 6.24 54.44
CA VAL A 4 37.37 6.69 54.28
C VAL A 4 37.48 7.74 53.18
N ARG A 5 38.15 8.79 53.59
CA ARG A 5 38.36 10.12 52.97
C ARG A 5 39.32 10.12 51.78
N ARG A 6 39.14 11.14 50.94
CA ARG A 6 40.07 11.68 49.92
C ARG A 6 41.44 12.12 50.49
N PRO A 7 42.44 12.29 49.60
CA PRO A 7 42.97 13.64 49.54
C PRO A 7 43.05 14.28 48.13
N ALA A 8 42.90 15.57 48.12
CA ALA A 8 43.14 16.49 47.03
C ALA A 8 44.63 16.64 46.72
N ARG A 9 44.97 16.89 45.46
CA ARG A 9 46.28 17.46 45.09
C ARG A 9 46.08 18.54 44.02
N THR A 10 46.73 19.62 44.34
CA THR A 10 46.75 20.96 43.73
C THR A 10 47.47 21.04 42.39
N LEU A 11 47.01 22.01 41.57
CA LEU A 11 47.60 22.51 40.32
C LEU A 11 49.03 23.07 40.49
N PRO A 12 49.72 23.20 39.31
CA PRO A 12 50.10 24.59 38.98
C PRO A 12 49.70 25.02 37.56
N LEU A 13 49.33 26.28 37.49
CA LEU A 13 49.11 27.11 36.33
C LEU A 13 50.41 27.24 35.51
N VAL A 14 50.38 26.91 34.21
CA VAL A 14 51.39 27.39 33.27
C VAL A 14 50.64 28.13 32.13
N ALA A 15 50.78 29.41 32.13
CA ALA A 15 50.32 30.30 31.08
C ALA A 15 51.24 30.14 29.85
N LEU A 16 50.73 29.67 28.74
CA LEU A 16 51.39 29.74 27.43
C LEU A 16 50.61 30.66 26.51
N LEU A 17 51.21 31.81 26.22
CA LEU A 17 50.80 32.75 25.17
C LEU A 17 50.91 32.04 23.83
N LEU A 18 49.77 31.79 23.12
CA LEU A 18 49.79 31.40 21.71
C LEU A 18 49.25 32.56 20.87
N CYS A 19 50.11 33.10 20.05
CA CYS A 19 49.80 34.08 19.02
C CYS A 19 48.73 33.50 18.06
N ALA A 20 47.58 34.16 17.97
CA ALA A 20 46.56 33.88 16.98
C ALA A 20 47.04 34.35 15.60
N LEU A 21 47.48 33.40 14.76
CA LEU A 21 47.53 33.60 13.32
C LEU A 21 46.09 33.46 12.82
N VAL A 22 45.42 34.57 12.55
CA VAL A 22 44.16 34.60 11.80
C VAL A 22 44.50 34.27 10.33
N ALA A 23 44.47 32.96 10.01
CA ALA A 23 44.42 32.51 8.60
C ALA A 23 42.99 32.74 8.13
N GLY A 24 42.79 33.71 7.22
CA GLY A 24 41.51 34.00 6.57
C GLY A 24 40.97 32.76 5.90
N CYS A 25 39.84 32.23 6.38
CA CYS A 25 39.01 31.27 5.63
C CYS A 25 38.29 32.00 4.49
N GLY A 26 38.98 32.24 3.40
CA GLY A 26 38.32 32.49 2.11
C GLY A 26 37.69 31.19 1.64
N PRO A 27 36.55 31.23 0.93
CA PRO A 27 35.97 30.02 0.36
C PRO A 27 36.98 29.32 -0.51
N ARG A 28 37.37 28.06 -0.17
CA ARG A 28 38.24 27.24 -1.04
C ARG A 28 37.54 27.07 -2.37
N PRO A 29 38.22 27.33 -3.49
CA PRO A 29 37.64 26.97 -4.78
C PRO A 29 37.34 25.49 -4.82
N ALA A 30 36.11 25.14 -5.22
CA ALA A 30 35.64 23.76 -5.30
C ALA A 30 36.62 22.97 -6.20
N GLY A 31 37.19 21.90 -5.67
CA GLY A 31 38.10 21.06 -6.44
C GLY A 31 37.42 20.38 -7.62
N PRO A 32 38.13 19.80 -8.61
CA PRO A 32 37.58 19.19 -9.83
C PRO A 32 36.47 18.13 -9.52
N ALA A 33 36.59 17.39 -8.44
CA ALA A 33 35.58 16.39 -7.99
C ALA A 33 34.24 17.02 -7.60
N ASP A 34 34.26 18.22 -7.05
CA ASP A 34 33.04 18.94 -6.58
C ASP A 34 32.29 19.57 -7.77
N THR A 35 33.02 20.00 -8.78
CA THR A 35 32.44 20.51 -10.02
C THR A 35 31.70 19.42 -10.80
N VAL A 36 32.30 18.23 -10.95
CA VAL A 36 31.66 17.09 -11.61
C VAL A 36 30.42 16.62 -10.90
N GLY A 37 30.45 16.56 -9.56
CA GLY A 37 29.28 16.23 -8.76
C GLY A 37 28.12 17.21 -8.99
N ARG A 38 28.44 18.50 -9.13
CA ARG A 38 27.47 19.54 -9.45
C ARG A 38 26.88 19.38 -10.86
N ASP A 39 27.71 19.11 -11.85
CA ASP A 39 27.27 18.94 -13.23
C ASP A 39 26.38 17.69 -13.41
N VAL A 40 26.71 16.58 -12.72
CA VAL A 40 25.86 15.38 -12.69
C VAL A 40 24.52 15.67 -12.02
N ARG A 41 24.51 16.36 -10.86
CA ARG A 41 23.25 16.76 -10.19
C ARG A 41 22.40 17.63 -11.11
N LYS A 42 23.03 18.57 -11.84
CA LYS A 42 22.34 19.39 -12.83
C LYS A 42 21.73 18.53 -13.93
N ALA A 43 22.47 17.58 -14.49
CA ALA A 43 21.97 16.70 -15.55
C ALA A 43 20.79 15.84 -15.06
N VAL A 44 20.81 15.33 -13.83
CA VAL A 44 19.69 14.60 -13.22
C VAL A 44 18.49 15.52 -12.97
N ALA A 45 18.71 16.76 -12.54
CA ALA A 45 17.64 17.75 -12.40
C ALA A 45 17.03 18.12 -13.76
N ASP A 46 17.83 18.22 -14.82
CA ASP A 46 17.33 18.42 -16.19
C ASP A 46 16.50 17.21 -16.65
N TRP A 47 16.94 15.97 -16.37
CA TRP A 47 16.21 14.74 -16.63
C TRP A 47 14.84 14.72 -15.96
N SER A 48 14.74 15.21 -14.73
CA SER A 48 13.47 15.25 -14.00
C SER A 48 12.39 16.08 -14.69
N ARG A 49 12.79 17.06 -15.51
CA ARG A 49 11.88 17.93 -16.28
C ARG A 49 11.49 17.35 -17.64
N THR A 50 12.15 16.28 -18.08
CA THR A 50 11.74 15.56 -19.30
C THR A 50 10.61 14.59 -18.98
N THR A 51 9.76 14.27 -19.94
CA THR A 51 8.75 13.22 -19.80
C THR A 51 9.09 12.11 -20.80
N PRO A 52 9.79 11.05 -20.34
CA PRO A 52 10.01 9.88 -21.18
C PRO A 52 8.69 9.30 -21.68
N GLU A 53 8.70 8.70 -22.87
CA GLU A 53 7.50 8.10 -23.48
C GLU A 53 6.81 7.09 -22.53
N ALA A 54 7.59 6.32 -21.78
CA ALA A 54 7.06 5.36 -20.79
C ALA A 54 6.20 6.00 -19.69
N LEU A 55 6.33 7.32 -19.46
CA LEU A 55 5.59 8.10 -18.47
C LEU A 55 4.51 8.98 -19.10
N ALA A 56 4.35 8.95 -20.42
CA ALA A 56 3.42 9.81 -21.11
C ALA A 56 1.98 9.57 -20.64
N GLY A 57 1.29 10.65 -20.30
CA GLY A 57 -0.10 10.59 -19.83
C GLY A 57 -0.28 10.33 -18.33
N ILE A 58 0.77 9.93 -17.57
CA ILE A 58 0.66 9.84 -16.11
C ILE A 58 0.53 11.26 -15.54
N PRO A 59 -0.53 11.56 -14.77
CA PRO A 59 -0.78 12.92 -14.27
C PRO A 59 0.07 13.23 -13.04
N PHE A 60 1.37 13.45 -13.23
CA PHE A 60 2.24 13.85 -12.15
C PHE A 60 1.98 15.30 -11.73
N ALA A 61 1.70 15.51 -10.42
CA ALA A 61 1.75 16.84 -9.79
C ALA A 61 3.17 17.22 -9.38
N GLU A 62 4.01 16.21 -9.09
CA GLU A 62 5.40 16.38 -8.72
C GLU A 62 6.20 15.17 -9.24
N ARG A 63 7.40 15.44 -9.79
CA ARG A 63 8.41 14.43 -10.08
C ARG A 63 9.79 15.05 -9.98
N SER A 64 10.57 14.63 -9.01
CA SER A 64 11.88 15.19 -8.73
C SER A 64 12.86 14.11 -8.29
N TYR A 65 14.15 14.37 -8.48
CA TYR A 65 15.23 13.49 -8.07
C TYR A 65 16.21 14.24 -7.16
N GLU A 66 16.51 13.64 -6.01
CA GLU A 66 17.54 14.09 -5.08
C GLU A 66 18.73 13.13 -5.15
N VAL A 67 19.86 13.60 -5.71
CA VAL A 67 21.08 12.79 -5.88
C VAL A 67 21.81 12.67 -4.53
N SER A 68 21.96 11.44 -4.05
CA SER A 68 22.66 11.10 -2.81
C SER A 68 24.11 10.68 -3.04
N ALA A 69 24.43 10.00 -4.17
CA ALA A 69 25.75 9.54 -4.51
C ALA A 69 25.99 9.57 -6.02
N VAL A 70 27.26 9.70 -6.43
CA VAL A 70 27.69 9.63 -7.83
C VAL A 70 28.92 8.72 -7.92
N ARG A 71 28.81 7.66 -8.72
CA ARG A 71 29.94 6.82 -9.11
C ARG A 71 30.27 7.11 -10.56
N ARG A 72 31.54 7.40 -10.84
CA ARG A 72 32.01 7.76 -12.16
C ARG A 72 33.02 6.76 -12.70
N ASP A 73 32.97 6.51 -13.99
CA ASP A 73 33.94 5.74 -14.76
C ASP A 73 34.18 6.44 -16.13
N GLY A 74 35.27 7.17 -16.23
CA GLY A 74 35.61 7.93 -17.44
C GLY A 74 34.52 8.93 -17.86
N ALA A 75 33.96 8.70 -19.05
CA ALA A 75 32.85 9.46 -19.61
C ALA A 75 31.48 8.95 -19.22
N ARG A 76 31.39 7.96 -18.32
CA ARG A 76 30.14 7.41 -17.78
C ARG A 76 30.02 7.72 -16.29
N ALA A 77 28.80 7.85 -15.83
CA ALA A 77 28.49 7.96 -14.40
C ALA A 77 27.17 7.27 -14.09
N VAL A 78 27.03 6.83 -12.83
CA VAL A 78 25.76 6.39 -12.25
C VAL A 78 25.49 7.23 -11.03
N ALA A 79 24.39 7.96 -11.02
CA ALA A 79 23.90 8.67 -9.86
C ALA A 79 22.89 7.81 -9.10
N THR A 80 23.12 7.61 -7.80
CA THR A 80 22.06 7.11 -6.91
C THR A 80 21.23 8.30 -6.50
N ALA A 81 19.92 8.23 -6.76
CA ALA A 81 19.02 9.33 -6.49
C ALA A 81 17.71 8.82 -5.85
N ARG A 82 17.10 9.65 -5.00
CA ARG A 82 15.76 9.46 -4.51
C ARG A 82 14.79 10.12 -5.49
N LEU A 83 13.97 9.32 -6.17
CA LEU A 83 12.84 9.82 -6.92
C LEU A 83 11.69 10.09 -5.94
N ARG A 84 11.13 11.28 -6.03
CA ARG A 84 9.89 11.66 -5.37
C ARG A 84 8.86 11.99 -6.45
N HIS A 85 7.68 11.38 -6.37
CA HIS A 85 6.61 11.67 -7.31
C HIS A 85 5.25 11.66 -6.62
N ARG A 86 4.31 12.41 -7.16
CA ARG A 86 2.95 12.54 -6.65
C ARG A 86 1.97 12.61 -7.81
N LEU A 87 0.93 11.78 -7.75
CA LEU A 87 -0.16 11.79 -8.73
C LEU A 87 -1.14 12.92 -8.42
N ALA A 88 -1.41 13.75 -9.43
CA ALA A 88 -2.28 14.91 -9.30
C ALA A 88 -3.72 14.50 -8.93
N GLY A 89 -4.23 15.05 -7.83
CA GLY A 89 -5.59 14.80 -7.35
C GLY A 89 -5.76 13.50 -6.55
N TYR A 90 -4.70 12.68 -6.40
CA TYR A 90 -4.74 11.41 -5.67
C TYR A 90 -3.80 11.38 -4.47
N ASP A 91 -2.53 11.72 -4.66
CA ASP A 91 -1.53 11.64 -3.60
C ASP A 91 -1.51 12.91 -2.73
N THR A 92 -1.57 12.75 -1.41
CA THR A 92 -1.42 13.86 -0.44
C THR A 92 0.03 14.07 -0.03
N ALA A 93 0.89 13.04 -0.20
CA ALA A 93 2.33 13.12 -0.04
C ALA A 93 3.01 12.37 -1.20
N PRO A 94 4.29 12.67 -1.49
CA PRO A 94 5.01 11.95 -2.54
C PRO A 94 5.29 10.49 -2.16
N GLU A 95 5.22 9.62 -3.16
CA GLU A 95 5.83 8.30 -3.13
C GLU A 95 7.33 8.46 -3.38
N GLU A 96 8.15 7.68 -2.67
CA GLU A 96 9.60 7.74 -2.76
C GLU A 96 10.18 6.38 -3.20
N SER A 97 11.15 6.41 -4.12
CA SER A 97 11.91 5.23 -4.51
C SER A 97 13.37 5.56 -4.79
N VAL A 98 14.27 4.59 -4.56
CA VAL A 98 15.69 4.77 -4.83
C VAL A 98 15.98 4.34 -6.26
N ARG A 99 16.62 5.23 -7.02
CA ARG A 99 16.89 5.07 -8.46
C ARG A 99 18.38 5.06 -8.74
N ALA A 100 18.78 4.36 -9.78
CA ALA A 100 20.08 4.49 -10.43
C ALA A 100 19.87 5.21 -11.78
N VAL A 101 20.38 6.42 -11.88
CA VAL A 101 20.33 7.22 -13.10
C VAL A 101 21.67 7.07 -13.82
N ASP A 102 21.65 6.53 -15.04
CA ASP A 102 22.83 6.37 -15.88
C ASP A 102 23.08 7.65 -16.67
N LEU A 103 24.34 8.10 -16.71
CA LEU A 103 24.75 9.32 -17.39
C LEU A 103 25.95 9.08 -18.29
N VAL A 104 26.00 9.82 -19.39
CA VAL A 104 27.16 9.92 -20.29
C VAL A 104 27.60 11.35 -20.40
N ARG A 105 28.93 11.54 -20.67
CA ARG A 105 29.53 12.84 -20.93
C ARG A 105 29.83 12.99 -22.42
N GLU A 106 29.12 13.90 -23.08
CA GLU A 106 29.26 14.19 -24.49
C GLU A 106 29.56 15.68 -24.67
N GLY A 107 30.60 16.03 -25.47
CA GLY A 107 31.00 17.42 -25.68
C GLY A 107 31.30 18.18 -24.36
N GLY A 108 31.78 17.48 -23.32
CA GLY A 108 32.06 18.08 -22.03
C GLY A 108 30.84 18.18 -21.08
N VAL A 109 29.61 17.88 -21.55
CA VAL A 109 28.36 18.02 -20.80
C VAL A 109 27.84 16.65 -20.39
N TRP A 110 27.41 16.50 -19.12
CA TRP A 110 26.73 15.31 -18.63
C TRP A 110 25.27 15.29 -19.06
N ARG A 111 24.81 14.13 -19.55
CA ARG A 111 23.41 13.88 -19.90
C ARG A 111 22.94 12.58 -19.25
N ALA A 112 21.78 12.60 -18.62
CA ALA A 112 21.11 11.37 -18.17
C ALA A 112 20.54 10.63 -19.39
N THR A 113 20.74 9.31 -19.44
CA THR A 113 20.32 8.45 -20.56
C THR A 113 19.31 7.41 -20.18
N ALA A 114 19.30 6.98 -18.92
CA ALA A 114 18.38 6.00 -18.40
C ALA A 114 18.13 6.21 -16.91
N ASP A 115 16.98 5.74 -16.47
CA ASP A 115 16.56 5.71 -15.07
C ASP A 115 15.99 4.31 -14.79
N ARG A 116 16.49 3.65 -13.76
CA ARG A 116 16.08 2.30 -13.35
C ARG A 116 16.08 2.17 -11.83
N PRO A 117 15.39 1.15 -11.26
CA PRO A 117 15.47 0.86 -9.83
C PRO A 117 16.95 0.69 -9.41
N ALA A 118 17.31 1.25 -8.27
CA ALA A 118 18.61 0.94 -7.67
C ALA A 118 18.66 -0.53 -7.22
N PRO A 119 19.86 -1.14 -7.08
CA PRO A 119 19.98 -2.49 -6.57
C PRO A 119 19.21 -2.67 -5.25
N GLY A 120 18.32 -3.66 -5.19
CA GLY A 120 17.46 -3.94 -4.04
C GLY A 120 16.19 -3.08 -3.91
N ALA A 121 16.00 -2.07 -4.76
CA ALA A 121 14.77 -1.30 -4.80
C ALA A 121 13.71 -1.99 -5.67
N LEU A 122 12.43 -1.85 -5.28
CA LEU A 122 11.32 -2.34 -6.08
C LEU A 122 11.13 -1.50 -7.35
N PRO A 123 10.74 -2.11 -8.48
CA PRO A 123 10.43 -1.39 -9.68
C PRO A 123 9.13 -0.61 -9.55
N GLN A 124 9.01 0.46 -10.30
CA GLN A 124 7.75 1.14 -10.57
C GLN A 124 7.06 0.49 -11.78
N LEU A 125 5.77 0.74 -11.97
CA LEU A 125 5.03 0.16 -13.09
C LEU A 125 5.67 0.48 -14.46
N TRP A 126 6.19 1.70 -14.64
CA TRP A 126 6.87 2.15 -15.86
C TRP A 126 8.26 1.56 -16.09
N ASP A 127 8.88 0.93 -15.10
CA ASP A 127 10.13 0.19 -15.28
C ASP A 127 9.91 -1.14 -16.03
N GLN A 128 8.65 -1.54 -16.14
CA GLN A 128 8.23 -2.77 -16.83
C GLN A 128 7.77 -2.50 -18.28
N GLY A 129 7.88 -1.27 -18.74
CA GLY A 129 7.50 -0.84 -20.07
C GLY A 129 6.55 0.38 -20.07
N PRO A 130 6.09 0.81 -21.27
CA PRO A 130 5.21 1.95 -21.40
C PRO A 130 3.91 1.80 -20.60
N VAL A 131 3.49 2.86 -19.92
CA VAL A 131 2.25 2.90 -19.14
C VAL A 131 1.15 3.54 -19.98
N ARG A 132 -0.01 2.87 -20.02
CA ARG A 132 -1.25 3.43 -20.55
C ARG A 132 -2.10 3.95 -19.40
N VAL A 133 -2.82 5.03 -19.64
CA VAL A 133 -3.66 5.68 -18.63
C VAL A 133 -5.12 5.64 -19.06
N ALA A 134 -6.01 5.27 -18.15
CA ALA A 134 -7.43 5.48 -18.28
C ALA A 134 -7.92 6.20 -17.01
N ALA A 135 -8.59 7.34 -17.20
CA ALA A 135 -9.19 8.10 -16.11
C ALA A 135 -10.70 7.88 -16.11
N GLY A 136 -11.25 7.56 -14.94
CA GLY A 136 -12.67 7.55 -14.66
C GLY A 136 -13.07 8.80 -13.88
N THR A 137 -14.31 8.82 -13.38
CA THR A 137 -14.83 9.91 -12.54
C THR A 137 -14.14 9.91 -11.15
N HIS A 138 -13.92 8.73 -10.61
CA HIS A 138 -13.34 8.51 -9.27
C HIS A 138 -12.04 7.72 -9.31
N SER A 139 -11.60 7.28 -10.48
CA SER A 139 -10.48 6.35 -10.62
C SER A 139 -9.41 6.84 -11.58
N LEU A 140 -8.17 6.50 -11.28
CA LEU A 140 -7.02 6.58 -12.19
C LEU A 140 -6.48 5.17 -12.37
N VAL A 141 -6.57 4.65 -13.59
CA VAL A 141 -6.08 3.31 -13.92
C VAL A 141 -4.80 3.44 -14.73
N LEU A 142 -3.72 2.87 -14.23
CA LEU A 142 -2.41 2.82 -14.86
C LEU A 142 -2.13 1.37 -15.29
N GLY A 143 -2.11 1.15 -16.61
CA GLY A 143 -1.84 -0.17 -17.21
C GLY A 143 -0.41 -0.29 -17.68
N GLY A 144 0.29 -1.34 -17.25
CA GLY A 144 1.62 -1.70 -17.71
C GLY A 144 1.64 -2.26 -19.13
N ALA A 145 2.82 -2.67 -19.58
CA ALA A 145 3.03 -3.23 -20.90
C ALA A 145 2.06 -4.38 -21.21
N GLY A 146 1.48 -4.37 -22.42
CA GLY A 146 0.52 -5.39 -22.86
C GLY A 146 -0.94 -5.13 -22.52
N GLN A 147 -1.25 -4.19 -21.62
CA GLN A 147 -2.62 -3.85 -21.28
C GLN A 147 -3.31 -3.06 -22.40
N SER A 148 -4.55 -3.47 -22.76
CA SER A 148 -5.33 -2.78 -23.78
C SER A 148 -6.06 -1.57 -23.22
N ALA A 149 -6.28 -0.54 -24.04
CA ALA A 149 -7.08 0.61 -23.64
C ALA A 149 -8.53 0.22 -23.32
N GLY A 150 -9.07 -0.83 -23.93
CA GLY A 150 -10.39 -1.38 -23.62
C GLY A 150 -10.45 -1.91 -22.20
N THR A 151 -9.54 -2.84 -21.87
CA THR A 151 -9.41 -3.43 -20.52
C THR A 151 -9.30 -2.36 -19.44
N LEU A 152 -8.46 -1.34 -19.66
CA LEU A 152 -8.29 -0.28 -18.67
C LEU A 152 -9.53 0.57 -18.47
N ARG A 153 -10.27 0.87 -19.55
CA ARG A 153 -11.57 1.58 -19.44
C ARG A 153 -12.62 0.75 -18.71
N ASP A 154 -12.67 -0.56 -18.94
CA ASP A 154 -13.59 -1.46 -18.23
C ASP A 154 -13.27 -1.50 -16.74
N ILE A 155 -11.99 -1.59 -16.37
CA ILE A 155 -11.54 -1.54 -14.96
C ILE A 155 -11.85 -0.16 -14.34
N ALA A 156 -11.66 0.94 -15.08
CA ALA A 156 -12.01 2.27 -14.59
C ALA A 156 -13.52 2.40 -14.33
N ALA A 157 -14.35 1.87 -15.22
CA ALA A 157 -15.79 1.87 -15.04
C ALA A 157 -16.23 1.03 -13.82
N GLU A 158 -15.59 -0.13 -13.56
CA GLU A 158 -15.86 -0.92 -12.35
C GLU A 158 -15.37 -0.20 -11.08
N ALA A 159 -14.18 0.41 -11.08
CA ALA A 159 -13.66 1.19 -9.97
C ALA A 159 -14.57 2.41 -9.67
N ASP A 160 -15.11 3.07 -10.70
CA ASP A 160 -16.06 4.18 -10.55
C ASP A 160 -17.40 3.74 -9.94
N ARG A 161 -17.80 2.47 -10.10
CA ARG A 161 -18.93 1.87 -9.38
C ARG A 161 -18.57 1.46 -7.94
N ALA A 162 -17.35 0.98 -7.74
CA ALA A 162 -16.87 0.55 -6.43
C ALA A 162 -16.73 1.72 -5.42
N VAL A 163 -16.30 2.90 -5.88
CA VAL A 163 -16.10 4.07 -5.00
C VAL A 163 -17.40 4.51 -4.31
N PRO A 164 -18.53 4.74 -4.95
CA PRO A 164 -19.78 5.06 -4.25
C PRO A 164 -20.29 3.91 -3.40
N ALA A 165 -20.08 2.64 -3.79
CA ALA A 165 -20.46 1.48 -2.98
C ALA A 165 -19.66 1.43 -1.66
N ALA A 166 -18.34 1.59 -1.72
CA ALA A 166 -17.48 1.69 -0.54
C ALA A 166 -17.84 2.90 0.34
N SER A 167 -18.14 4.07 -0.26
CA SER A 167 -18.57 5.27 0.46
C SER A 167 -19.90 5.08 1.18
N ALA A 168 -20.82 4.33 0.60
CA ALA A 168 -22.09 4.00 1.23
C ALA A 168 -21.94 3.02 2.40
N ALA A 169 -20.93 2.14 2.36
CA ALA A 169 -20.59 1.21 3.44
C ALA A 169 -19.76 1.90 4.55
N TRP A 170 -18.85 2.79 4.17
CA TRP A 170 -17.98 3.55 5.07
C TRP A 170 -18.25 5.05 5.00
N PRO A 171 -19.05 5.61 5.90
CA PRO A 171 -19.37 7.05 5.92
C PRO A 171 -18.25 7.92 6.50
N GLY A 172 -17.15 7.32 6.98
CA GLY A 172 -15.98 8.05 7.49
C GLY A 172 -15.26 8.85 6.39
N PRO A 173 -14.42 9.83 6.76
CA PRO A 173 -13.72 10.66 5.79
C PRO A 173 -12.66 9.86 5.02
N TRP A 174 -12.70 9.98 3.69
CA TRP A 174 -11.68 9.48 2.77
C TRP A 174 -11.73 10.26 1.46
N ALA A 175 -10.76 10.02 0.56
CA ALA A 175 -10.62 10.83 -0.65
C ALA A 175 -11.74 10.64 -1.69
N GLY A 176 -12.52 9.56 -1.61
CA GLY A 176 -13.54 9.23 -2.63
C GLY A 176 -12.96 8.97 -4.02
N ARG A 177 -11.70 8.55 -4.07
CA ARG A 177 -10.92 8.30 -5.30
C ARG A 177 -9.96 7.14 -5.10
N VAL A 178 -9.64 6.45 -6.20
CA VAL A 178 -8.76 5.28 -6.16
C VAL A 178 -7.76 5.29 -7.32
N VAL A 179 -6.54 4.84 -7.04
CA VAL A 179 -5.52 4.55 -8.05
C VAL A 179 -5.43 3.04 -8.24
N VAL A 180 -5.61 2.59 -9.48
CA VAL A 180 -5.56 1.17 -9.84
C VAL A 180 -4.36 0.93 -10.75
N LEU A 181 -3.50 0.01 -10.37
CA LEU A 181 -2.38 -0.46 -11.18
C LEU A 181 -2.74 -1.80 -11.80
N VAL A 182 -2.50 -1.94 -13.09
CA VAL A 182 -2.76 -3.17 -13.84
C VAL A 182 -1.45 -3.62 -14.50
N PRO A 183 -0.59 -4.40 -13.83
CA PRO A 183 0.64 -4.93 -14.39
C PRO A 183 0.37 -5.79 -15.64
N GLY A 184 1.41 -6.04 -16.46
CA GLY A 184 1.28 -6.81 -17.69
C GLY A 184 1.01 -8.30 -17.50
N SER A 185 1.39 -8.86 -16.32
CA SER A 185 1.24 -10.27 -15.97
C SER A 185 1.29 -10.46 -14.46
N LEU A 186 1.01 -11.67 -13.97
CA LEU A 186 1.20 -12.06 -12.58
C LEU A 186 2.67 -11.89 -12.14
N ASP A 187 3.63 -12.26 -12.98
CA ASP A 187 5.06 -12.05 -12.69
C ASP A 187 5.43 -10.56 -12.59
N ALA A 188 4.81 -9.73 -13.42
CA ALA A 188 4.99 -8.28 -13.37
C ALA A 188 4.42 -7.70 -12.06
N MET A 189 3.25 -8.18 -11.61
CA MET A 189 2.67 -7.86 -10.31
C MET A 189 3.59 -8.28 -9.15
N ALA A 190 4.11 -9.50 -9.21
CA ALA A 190 5.02 -10.04 -8.21
C ALA A 190 6.29 -9.19 -8.05
N ARG A 191 6.90 -8.77 -9.17
CA ARG A 191 8.05 -7.86 -9.14
C ARG A 191 7.70 -6.49 -8.57
N LEU A 192 6.55 -5.94 -8.94
CA LEU A 192 6.07 -4.64 -8.44
C LEU A 192 5.89 -4.66 -6.91
N LEU A 193 5.37 -5.76 -6.38
CA LEU A 193 5.05 -5.93 -4.96
C LEU A 193 6.18 -6.58 -4.13
N GLY A 194 7.26 -7.03 -4.78
CA GLY A 194 8.44 -7.59 -4.12
C GLY A 194 8.20 -8.93 -3.41
N ARG A 195 7.25 -9.73 -3.90
CA ARG A 195 6.95 -11.08 -3.37
C ARG A 195 6.84 -12.10 -4.50
N PRO A 196 7.02 -13.40 -4.24
CA PRO A 196 6.86 -14.45 -5.25
C PRO A 196 5.47 -14.43 -5.90
N ALA A 197 5.40 -14.77 -7.19
CA ALA A 197 4.15 -14.79 -7.96
C ALA A 197 3.08 -15.70 -7.35
N ASP A 198 3.50 -16.83 -6.78
CA ASP A 198 2.59 -17.79 -6.12
C ASP A 198 1.82 -17.18 -4.94
N THR A 199 2.35 -16.12 -4.32
CA THR A 199 1.64 -15.36 -3.28
C THR A 199 0.33 -14.76 -3.79
N TYR A 200 0.27 -14.40 -5.07
CA TYR A 200 -0.86 -13.70 -5.68
C TYR A 200 -1.68 -14.60 -6.63
N ARG A 201 -1.28 -15.86 -6.80
CA ARG A 201 -1.99 -16.81 -7.66
C ARG A 201 -3.42 -17.01 -7.15
N GLY A 202 -4.39 -16.83 -8.01
CA GLY A 202 -5.81 -16.95 -7.67
C GLY A 202 -6.45 -15.72 -7.03
N LEU A 203 -5.66 -14.69 -6.66
CA LEU A 203 -6.22 -13.41 -6.22
C LEU A 203 -6.60 -12.55 -7.43
N GLY A 204 -7.71 -11.83 -7.34
CA GLY A 204 -8.15 -10.88 -8.37
C GLY A 204 -7.43 -9.53 -8.30
N ALA A 205 -7.20 -9.03 -7.09
CA ALA A 205 -6.48 -7.80 -6.81
C ALA A 205 -5.96 -7.81 -5.37
N VAL A 206 -5.14 -6.81 -5.02
CA VAL A 206 -4.71 -6.51 -3.66
C VAL A 206 -4.56 -5.01 -3.47
N THR A 207 -4.83 -4.51 -2.27
CA THR A 207 -4.61 -3.11 -1.91
C THR A 207 -3.32 -2.94 -1.13
N THR A 208 -2.45 -2.04 -1.60
CA THR A 208 -1.22 -1.64 -0.91
C THR A 208 -1.35 -0.22 -0.39
N GLY A 209 -0.77 0.04 0.77
CA GLY A 209 -0.77 1.39 1.34
C GLY A 209 -0.22 1.40 2.76
N ARG A 210 -0.09 2.58 3.29
CA ARG A 210 0.37 2.79 4.67
C ARG A 210 -0.85 2.88 5.59
N VAL A 211 -0.96 2.01 6.57
CA VAL A 211 -2.02 2.10 7.60
C VAL A 211 -1.81 3.31 8.52
N GLY A 212 -2.92 3.89 9.00
CA GLY A 212 -2.92 5.01 9.93
C GLY A 212 -3.20 6.36 9.30
N THR A 213 -3.09 7.41 10.10
CA THR A 213 -3.37 8.81 9.72
C THR A 213 -2.09 9.55 9.38
N GLY A 214 -2.17 10.51 8.47
CA GLY A 214 -1.07 11.40 8.07
C GLY A 214 -0.91 11.48 6.55
N PRO A 215 -0.14 12.48 6.07
CA PRO A 215 0.14 12.60 4.64
C PRO A 215 0.85 11.34 4.12
N ALA A 216 0.29 10.73 3.09
CA ALA A 216 0.83 9.53 2.45
C ALA A 216 0.55 9.56 0.94
N PRO A 217 1.29 8.79 0.13
CA PRO A 217 0.79 8.44 -1.19
C PRO A 217 -0.58 7.78 -1.07
N ALA A 218 -1.44 7.95 -2.05
CA ALA A 218 -2.70 7.21 -2.09
C ALA A 218 -2.43 5.71 -2.11
N ASP A 219 -3.31 4.93 -1.52
CA ASP A 219 -3.27 3.48 -1.67
C ASP A 219 -3.33 3.09 -3.14
N ARG A 220 -2.71 1.98 -3.49
CA ARG A 220 -2.74 1.41 -4.84
C ARG A 220 -3.52 0.10 -4.80
N VAL A 221 -4.60 0.01 -5.55
CA VAL A 221 -5.23 -1.27 -5.87
C VAL A 221 -4.43 -1.88 -7.02
N VAL A 222 -3.80 -3.02 -6.80
CA VAL A 222 -3.00 -3.72 -7.81
C VAL A 222 -3.77 -4.92 -8.29
N VAL A 223 -4.25 -4.86 -9.53
CA VAL A 223 -5.02 -5.93 -10.17
C VAL A 223 -4.09 -7.03 -10.67
N ASN A 224 -4.38 -8.27 -10.31
CA ASN A 224 -3.77 -9.43 -10.96
C ASN A 224 -4.47 -9.67 -12.31
N PRO A 225 -3.81 -9.44 -13.44
CA PRO A 225 -4.49 -9.51 -14.73
C PRO A 225 -5.02 -10.91 -15.06
N GLU A 226 -4.35 -11.97 -14.58
CA GLU A 226 -4.75 -13.37 -14.82
C GLU A 226 -5.96 -13.74 -13.95
N GLY A 227 -5.89 -13.46 -12.65
CA GLY A 227 -6.98 -13.74 -11.71
C GLY A 227 -8.23 -12.93 -12.05
N TYR A 228 -8.07 -11.64 -12.33
CA TYR A 228 -9.18 -10.74 -12.67
C TYR A 228 -9.86 -11.09 -14.01
N ALA A 229 -9.09 -11.51 -15.02
CA ALA A 229 -9.63 -11.93 -16.30
C ALA A 229 -10.56 -13.16 -16.19
N GLY A 230 -10.27 -14.06 -15.25
CA GLY A 230 -11.08 -15.23 -14.95
C GLY A 230 -12.41 -14.93 -14.27
N LEU A 231 -12.63 -13.72 -13.75
CA LEU A 231 -13.84 -13.34 -13.04
C LEU A 231 -14.96 -12.94 -14.02
N GLY A 232 -16.20 -13.36 -13.69
CA GLY A 232 -17.40 -12.81 -14.29
C GLY A 232 -17.68 -11.39 -13.82
N ALA A 233 -18.70 -10.72 -14.37
CA ALA A 233 -19.04 -9.33 -14.05
C ALA A 233 -19.29 -9.12 -12.55
N GLU A 234 -20.02 -10.02 -11.89
CA GLU A 234 -20.27 -9.95 -10.44
C GLU A 234 -18.96 -10.08 -9.64
N GLY A 235 -18.10 -11.05 -9.99
CA GLY A 235 -16.81 -11.22 -9.32
C GLY A 235 -15.90 -10.00 -9.45
N ARG A 236 -15.86 -9.36 -10.63
CA ARG A 236 -15.10 -8.12 -10.85
C ARG A 236 -15.62 -6.96 -10.00
N ARG A 237 -16.94 -6.81 -9.91
CA ARG A 237 -17.59 -5.84 -9.04
C ARG A 237 -17.25 -6.09 -7.57
N ILE A 238 -17.38 -7.34 -7.12
CA ILE A 238 -17.09 -7.71 -5.73
C ILE A 238 -15.63 -7.40 -5.39
N ILE A 239 -14.66 -7.88 -6.18
CA ILE A 239 -13.25 -7.70 -5.84
C ILE A 239 -12.85 -6.22 -5.83
N LEU A 240 -13.28 -5.41 -6.81
CA LEU A 240 -12.94 -3.99 -6.80
C LEU A 240 -13.64 -3.22 -5.68
N THR A 241 -14.88 -3.58 -5.30
CA THR A 241 -15.54 -2.96 -4.14
C THR A 241 -14.83 -3.35 -2.84
N HIS A 242 -14.39 -4.60 -2.69
CA HIS A 242 -13.58 -5.07 -1.57
C HIS A 242 -12.29 -4.23 -1.44
N GLU A 243 -11.49 -4.14 -2.50
CA GLU A 243 -10.23 -3.41 -2.49
C GLU A 243 -10.41 -1.90 -2.26
N VAL A 244 -11.43 -1.29 -2.88
CA VAL A 244 -11.74 0.13 -2.66
C VAL A 244 -12.23 0.38 -1.23
N THR A 245 -12.87 -0.61 -0.60
CA THR A 245 -13.26 -0.51 0.82
C THR A 245 -12.04 -0.45 1.74
N HIS A 246 -10.97 -1.22 1.44
CA HIS A 246 -9.70 -1.07 2.15
C HIS A 246 -9.11 0.34 2.00
N VAL A 247 -9.20 0.94 0.80
CA VAL A 247 -8.79 2.34 0.60
C VAL A 247 -9.64 3.29 1.45
N ALA A 248 -10.95 3.10 1.47
CA ALA A 248 -11.89 3.96 2.20
C ALA A 248 -11.66 3.90 3.71
N THR A 249 -11.41 2.71 4.26
CA THR A 249 -11.23 2.47 5.70
C THR A 249 -9.80 2.74 6.19
N ARG A 250 -8.84 3.03 5.29
CA ARG A 250 -7.39 3.09 5.58
C ARG A 250 -7.05 3.93 6.80
N SER A 251 -7.62 5.12 6.92
CA SER A 251 -7.34 6.04 8.03
C SER A 251 -7.88 5.55 9.38
N ALA A 252 -8.85 4.64 9.37
CA ALA A 252 -9.43 4.02 10.56
C ALA A 252 -8.81 2.65 10.87
N THR A 253 -8.02 2.09 9.95
CA THR A 253 -7.31 0.82 10.12
C THR A 253 -5.97 1.04 10.80
N SER A 254 -5.63 0.19 11.76
CA SER A 254 -4.33 0.20 12.44
C SER A 254 -3.84 -1.23 12.71
N ALA A 255 -2.67 -1.36 13.35
CA ALA A 255 -2.14 -2.66 13.75
C ALA A 255 -3.02 -3.39 14.81
N THR A 256 -3.93 -2.67 15.48
CA THR A 256 -4.87 -3.25 16.45
C THR A 256 -6.17 -3.72 15.81
N THR A 257 -6.46 -3.30 14.57
CA THR A 257 -7.64 -3.76 13.83
C THR A 257 -7.48 -5.25 13.51
N PRO A 258 -8.36 -6.13 14.03
CA PRO A 258 -8.29 -7.55 13.73
C PRO A 258 -8.48 -7.80 12.24
N LEU A 259 -7.70 -8.72 11.66
CA LEU A 259 -7.77 -8.98 10.22
C LEU A 259 -9.15 -9.51 9.80
N TRP A 260 -9.80 -10.34 10.63
CA TRP A 260 -11.18 -10.79 10.36
C TRP A 260 -12.18 -9.62 10.24
N LEU A 261 -11.98 -8.54 11.01
CA LEU A 261 -12.86 -7.38 10.95
C LEU A 261 -12.56 -6.54 9.70
N SER A 262 -11.27 -6.38 9.35
CA SER A 262 -10.85 -5.65 8.15
C SER A 262 -11.33 -6.34 6.87
N GLU A 263 -11.03 -7.62 6.72
CA GLU A 263 -11.41 -8.42 5.55
C GLU A 263 -12.93 -8.63 5.49
N GLY A 264 -13.52 -8.98 6.62
CA GLY A 264 -14.96 -9.20 6.70
C GLY A 264 -15.78 -7.94 6.43
N PHE A 265 -15.30 -6.75 6.82
CA PHE A 265 -15.94 -5.48 6.49
C PHE A 265 -15.85 -5.17 4.99
N ALA A 266 -14.68 -5.41 4.38
CA ALA A 266 -14.48 -5.22 2.95
C ALA A 266 -15.39 -6.15 2.13
N ASP A 267 -15.48 -7.42 2.50
CA ASP A 267 -16.41 -8.37 1.90
C ASP A 267 -17.87 -7.99 2.17
N TRP A 268 -18.22 -7.60 3.39
CA TRP A 268 -19.58 -7.14 3.67
C TRP A 268 -20.00 -5.97 2.77
N ALA A 269 -19.13 -4.99 2.59
CA ALA A 269 -19.37 -3.87 1.68
C ALA A 269 -19.52 -4.33 0.23
N ALA A 270 -18.68 -5.27 -0.21
CA ALA A 270 -18.66 -5.80 -1.58
C ALA A 270 -19.90 -6.64 -1.92
N TYR A 271 -20.40 -7.43 -0.96
CA TYR A 271 -21.59 -8.26 -1.11
C TYR A 271 -22.90 -7.52 -0.76
N ARG A 272 -22.82 -6.29 -0.30
CA ARG A 272 -24.00 -5.47 0.02
C ARG A 272 -24.90 -5.31 -1.20
N GLY A 273 -26.13 -5.77 -1.09
CA GLY A 273 -27.08 -5.79 -2.20
C GLY A 273 -26.84 -6.89 -3.26
N ALA A 274 -25.91 -7.80 -3.05
CA ALA A 274 -25.77 -8.97 -3.91
C ALA A 274 -26.96 -9.92 -3.69
N ALA A 275 -27.44 -10.50 -4.80
CA ALA A 275 -28.54 -11.50 -4.76
C ALA A 275 -28.03 -12.90 -4.38
N THR A 276 -26.72 -13.10 -4.36
CA THR A 276 -26.10 -14.41 -4.07
C THR A 276 -26.35 -14.78 -2.60
N PRO A 277 -27.02 -15.93 -2.34
CA PRO A 277 -27.28 -16.36 -0.98
C PRO A 277 -26.00 -16.80 -0.26
N PRO A 278 -25.96 -16.74 1.10
CA PRO A 278 -24.75 -16.98 1.90
C PRO A 278 -24.08 -18.34 1.65
N ASP A 279 -24.85 -19.41 1.49
CA ASP A 279 -24.33 -20.76 1.24
C ASP A 279 -23.61 -20.91 -0.11
N ARG A 280 -23.96 -20.06 -1.08
CA ARG A 280 -23.29 -19.97 -2.39
C ARG A 280 -22.11 -19.00 -2.38
N ALA A 281 -22.21 -17.93 -1.62
CA ALA A 281 -21.12 -16.95 -1.50
C ALA A 281 -20.00 -17.43 -0.54
N ALA A 282 -20.34 -18.34 0.42
CA ALA A 282 -19.40 -18.96 1.36
C ALA A 282 -19.33 -20.50 1.20
N PRO A 283 -18.91 -21.03 0.02
CA PRO A 283 -19.02 -22.44 -0.28
C PRO A 283 -18.07 -23.32 0.55
N ALA A 284 -16.88 -22.86 0.92
CA ALA A 284 -15.93 -23.64 1.70
C ALA A 284 -16.43 -23.79 3.15
N LEU A 285 -16.91 -22.70 3.76
CA LEU A 285 -17.47 -22.72 5.10
C LEU A 285 -18.80 -23.49 5.14
N ALA A 286 -19.66 -23.34 4.14
CA ALA A 286 -20.90 -24.11 4.01
C ALA A 286 -20.62 -25.61 3.94
N ARG A 287 -19.63 -26.06 3.17
CA ARG A 287 -19.20 -27.47 3.14
C ARG A 287 -18.73 -27.94 4.51
N ALA A 288 -17.94 -27.12 5.23
CA ALA A 288 -17.47 -27.47 6.57
C ALA A 288 -18.62 -27.61 7.58
N VAL A 289 -19.53 -26.63 7.60
CA VAL A 289 -20.71 -26.65 8.51
C VAL A 289 -21.60 -27.87 8.24
N ARG A 290 -21.90 -28.20 6.96
CA ARG A 290 -22.70 -29.37 6.61
C ARG A 290 -22.04 -30.71 7.01
N ARG A 291 -20.70 -30.76 7.10
CA ARG A 291 -19.96 -31.92 7.63
C ARG A 291 -19.83 -31.93 9.16
N GLY A 292 -20.47 -30.98 9.85
CA GLY A 292 -20.41 -30.87 11.32
C GLY A 292 -19.14 -30.19 11.84
N ALA A 293 -18.28 -29.68 10.96
CA ALA A 293 -17.05 -28.96 11.32
C ALA A 293 -17.32 -27.47 11.46
N LEU A 294 -18.04 -27.09 12.51
CA LEU A 294 -18.31 -25.70 12.83
C LEU A 294 -17.05 -25.05 13.44
N PRO A 295 -16.61 -23.86 12.98
CA PRO A 295 -15.46 -23.18 13.58
C PRO A 295 -15.69 -22.87 15.07
N GLY A 296 -14.67 -23.10 15.91
CA GLY A 296 -14.74 -22.86 17.36
C GLY A 296 -14.60 -21.40 17.76
N GLU A 297 -13.98 -20.57 16.91
CA GLU A 297 -13.69 -19.16 17.15
C GLU A 297 -13.74 -18.36 15.85
N LEU A 298 -13.83 -17.02 15.97
CA LEU A 298 -13.67 -16.10 14.83
C LEU A 298 -12.29 -16.29 14.18
N PRO A 299 -12.15 -16.08 12.85
CA PRO A 299 -10.89 -16.26 12.17
C PRO A 299 -9.76 -15.43 12.80
N ARG A 300 -8.59 -16.04 12.97
CA ARG A 300 -7.39 -15.40 13.50
C ARG A 300 -6.56 -14.81 12.35
N THR A 301 -5.65 -13.90 12.68
CA THR A 301 -4.80 -13.23 11.67
C THR A 301 -4.00 -14.23 10.83
N GLU A 302 -3.47 -15.30 11.43
CA GLU A 302 -2.71 -16.34 10.74
C GLU A 302 -3.55 -17.16 9.75
N ASP A 303 -4.87 -17.22 9.91
CA ASP A 303 -5.77 -17.97 9.03
C ASP A 303 -5.92 -17.30 7.63
N PHE A 304 -5.53 -16.02 7.52
CA PHE A 304 -5.49 -15.26 6.25
C PHE A 304 -4.12 -15.29 5.57
N ALA A 305 -3.17 -16.09 6.05
CA ALA A 305 -1.82 -16.13 5.52
C ALA A 305 -1.80 -16.64 4.06
N PHE A 306 -1.12 -15.89 3.19
CA PHE A 306 -0.90 -16.31 1.81
C PHE A 306 0.06 -17.51 1.73
N GLY A 307 -0.22 -18.44 0.81
CA GLY A 307 0.63 -19.63 0.59
C GLY A 307 0.36 -20.82 1.52
N GLY A 308 -0.66 -20.73 2.39
CA GLY A 308 -1.17 -21.83 3.19
C GLY A 308 -2.17 -22.72 2.44
N ASP A 309 -3.01 -23.46 3.20
CA ASP A 309 -4.13 -24.22 2.65
C ASP A 309 -5.20 -23.27 2.05
N PRO A 310 -5.44 -23.30 0.73
CA PRO A 310 -6.40 -22.40 0.09
C PRO A 310 -7.84 -22.56 0.63
N GLU A 311 -8.23 -23.78 1.03
CA GLU A 311 -9.56 -24.02 1.58
C GLU A 311 -9.69 -23.47 3.01
N ALA A 312 -8.62 -23.52 3.80
CA ALA A 312 -8.59 -22.89 5.13
C ALA A 312 -8.66 -21.37 5.02
N ALA A 313 -7.89 -20.76 4.11
CA ALA A 313 -7.95 -19.34 3.85
C ALA A 313 -9.35 -18.91 3.36
N ALA A 314 -9.96 -19.65 2.40
CA ALA A 314 -11.32 -19.36 1.96
C ALA A 314 -12.32 -19.38 3.12
N ARG A 315 -12.24 -20.37 4.03
CA ARG A 315 -13.11 -20.41 5.24
C ARG A 315 -12.89 -19.21 6.16
N ALA A 316 -11.66 -18.71 6.25
CA ALA A 316 -11.36 -17.53 7.07
C ALA A 316 -12.02 -16.26 6.50
N TYR A 317 -11.87 -16.00 5.19
CA TYR A 317 -12.54 -14.88 4.52
C TYR A 317 -14.06 -14.99 4.59
N GLU A 318 -14.62 -16.14 4.23
CA GLU A 318 -16.07 -16.42 4.30
C GLU A 318 -16.61 -16.25 5.73
N GLY A 319 -15.87 -16.72 6.73
CA GLY A 319 -16.22 -16.59 8.15
C GLY A 319 -16.17 -15.15 8.64
N ALA A 320 -15.17 -14.38 8.20
CA ALA A 320 -15.04 -12.97 8.52
C ALA A 320 -16.18 -12.14 7.90
N TRP A 321 -16.50 -12.40 6.64
CA TRP A 321 -17.63 -11.79 5.95
C TRP A 321 -18.94 -12.04 6.71
N LEU A 322 -19.24 -13.32 7.05
CA LEU A 322 -20.47 -13.69 7.75
C LEU A 322 -20.53 -13.15 9.17
N ALA A 323 -19.38 -12.94 9.85
CA ALA A 323 -19.35 -12.25 11.13
C ALA A 323 -19.76 -10.78 11.00
N CYS A 324 -19.20 -10.05 10.03
CA CYS A 324 -19.56 -8.66 9.75
C CYS A 324 -21.02 -8.54 9.29
N ARG A 325 -21.49 -9.47 8.46
CA ARG A 325 -22.88 -9.54 8.02
C ARG A 325 -23.85 -9.78 9.21
N LEU A 326 -23.52 -10.68 10.11
CA LEU A 326 -24.28 -10.89 11.36
C LEU A 326 -24.33 -9.61 12.19
N ILE A 327 -23.19 -8.94 12.41
CA ILE A 327 -23.15 -7.70 13.19
C ILE A 327 -24.07 -6.65 12.57
N ALA A 328 -23.97 -6.44 11.26
CA ALA A 328 -24.82 -5.49 10.54
C ALA A 328 -26.31 -5.85 10.64
N ALA A 329 -26.66 -7.13 10.56
CA ALA A 329 -28.06 -7.60 10.65
C ALA A 329 -28.63 -7.50 12.06
N LYS A 330 -27.84 -7.84 13.09
CA LYS A 330 -28.32 -7.95 14.48
C LYS A 330 -28.24 -6.63 15.24
N TRP A 331 -27.17 -5.86 15.09
CA TRP A 331 -26.93 -4.60 15.81
C TRP A 331 -27.02 -3.37 14.90
N GLY A 332 -27.16 -3.58 13.60
CA GLY A 332 -27.26 -2.52 12.60
C GLY A 332 -25.92 -2.17 11.94
N GLU A 333 -25.99 -1.66 10.71
CA GLU A 333 -24.81 -1.25 9.94
C GLU A 333 -23.98 -0.16 10.65
N LYS A 334 -24.64 0.76 11.36
CA LYS A 334 -23.97 1.80 12.15
C LYS A 334 -23.10 1.21 13.25
N ALA A 335 -23.55 0.16 13.92
CA ALA A 335 -22.78 -0.53 14.94
C ALA A 335 -21.55 -1.24 14.33
N LEU A 336 -21.68 -1.84 13.14
CA LEU A 336 -20.54 -2.43 12.44
C LEU A 336 -19.48 -1.38 12.09
N VAL A 337 -19.89 -0.22 11.55
CA VAL A 337 -19.00 0.90 11.24
C VAL A 337 -18.32 1.45 12.49
N GLU A 338 -19.07 1.62 13.56
CA GLU A 338 -18.55 2.10 14.85
C GLU A 338 -17.53 1.10 15.42
N LEU A 339 -17.86 -0.19 15.46
CA LEU A 339 -16.97 -1.26 15.90
C LEU A 339 -15.64 -1.22 15.12
N TYR A 340 -15.70 -1.09 13.79
CA TYR A 340 -14.50 -1.00 12.95
C TYR A 340 -13.62 0.20 13.36
N GLY A 341 -14.24 1.38 13.45
CA GLY A 341 -13.52 2.61 13.81
C GLY A 341 -12.94 2.57 15.22
N ARG A 342 -13.58 1.91 16.17
CA ARG A 342 -13.10 1.74 17.56
C ARG A 342 -11.97 0.72 17.63
N ALA A 343 -12.10 -0.42 16.95
CA ALA A 343 -11.07 -1.47 16.92
C ALA A 343 -9.74 -1.00 16.33
N GLY A 344 -9.74 0.06 15.52
CA GLY A 344 -8.52 0.73 15.06
C GLY A 344 -7.86 1.65 16.08
N ARG A 345 -8.48 1.91 17.23
CA ARG A 345 -7.98 2.87 18.24
C ARG A 345 -7.86 2.30 19.64
N GLU A 346 -8.56 1.20 19.92
CA GLU A 346 -8.61 0.60 21.26
C GLU A 346 -8.67 -0.95 21.16
N PRO A 347 -8.47 -1.67 22.27
CA PRO A 347 -8.55 -3.13 22.29
C PRO A 347 -9.92 -3.62 21.82
N LEU A 348 -9.93 -4.69 21.01
CA LEU A 348 -11.17 -5.28 20.47
C LEU A 348 -12.21 -5.60 21.55
N GLU A 349 -11.80 -6.11 22.71
CA GLU A 349 -12.71 -6.43 23.80
C GLU A 349 -13.48 -5.20 24.33
N THR A 350 -12.82 -4.04 24.39
CA THR A 350 -13.45 -2.77 24.76
C THR A 350 -14.43 -2.35 23.67
N ALA A 351 -13.98 -2.36 22.42
CA ALA A 351 -14.81 -1.99 21.28
C ALA A 351 -16.08 -2.84 21.17
N LEU A 352 -15.98 -4.17 21.37
CA LEU A 352 -17.13 -5.09 21.36
C LEU A 352 -18.15 -4.76 22.45
N ARG A 353 -17.68 -4.59 23.70
CA ARG A 353 -18.58 -4.30 24.84
C ARG A 353 -19.30 -2.97 24.68
N GLU A 354 -18.58 -1.95 24.26
CA GLU A 354 -19.14 -0.60 24.14
C GLU A 354 -20.03 -0.42 22.91
N THR A 355 -19.78 -1.17 21.82
CA THR A 355 -20.58 -1.04 20.59
C THR A 355 -21.70 -2.06 20.51
N LEU A 356 -21.44 -3.31 20.88
CA LEU A 356 -22.37 -4.42 20.71
C LEU A 356 -22.98 -4.94 22.04
N GLY A 357 -22.43 -4.52 23.18
CA GLY A 357 -22.84 -5.01 24.49
C GLY A 357 -22.45 -6.46 24.76
N VAL A 358 -21.49 -7.02 24.00
CA VAL A 358 -21.02 -8.41 24.15
C VAL A 358 -19.48 -8.46 24.19
N ASP A 359 -18.96 -9.54 24.76
CA ASP A 359 -17.54 -9.88 24.64
C ASP A 359 -17.28 -10.77 23.40
N ARG A 360 -16.03 -11.14 23.19
CA ARG A 360 -15.62 -12.01 22.07
C ARG A 360 -16.35 -13.36 22.11
N ALA A 361 -16.53 -13.95 23.30
CA ALA A 361 -17.19 -15.24 23.44
C ALA A 361 -18.68 -15.14 23.07
N GLY A 362 -19.36 -14.07 23.50
CA GLY A 362 -20.74 -13.78 23.13
C GLY A 362 -20.93 -13.55 21.64
N LEU A 363 -20.01 -12.79 20.99
CA LEU A 363 -20.04 -12.61 19.54
C LEU A 363 -19.79 -13.94 18.81
N THR A 364 -18.79 -14.73 19.24
CA THR A 364 -18.49 -16.04 18.65
C THR A 364 -19.70 -16.98 18.72
N LYS A 365 -20.39 -17.05 19.86
CA LYS A 365 -21.59 -17.86 20.03
C LYS A 365 -22.72 -17.43 19.09
N ALA A 366 -22.97 -16.12 18.99
CA ALA A 366 -23.99 -15.60 18.08
C ALA A 366 -23.64 -15.90 16.61
N TRP A 367 -22.36 -15.77 16.24
CA TRP A 367 -21.87 -16.09 14.90
C TRP A 367 -22.03 -17.59 14.57
N GLN A 368 -21.66 -18.48 15.46
CA GLN A 368 -21.86 -19.92 15.30
C GLN A 368 -23.34 -20.31 15.12
N GLU A 369 -24.24 -19.66 15.85
CA GLU A 369 -25.69 -19.84 15.72
C GLU A 369 -26.18 -19.38 14.33
N SER A 370 -25.71 -18.22 13.84
CA SER A 370 -25.99 -17.72 12.49
C SER A 370 -25.49 -18.67 11.41
N LEU A 371 -24.24 -19.17 11.52
CA LEU A 371 -23.68 -20.13 10.56
C LEU A 371 -24.52 -21.40 10.44
N ARG A 372 -25.02 -21.93 11.57
CA ARG A 372 -25.91 -23.11 11.55
C ARG A 372 -27.24 -22.83 10.86
N GLY A 373 -27.73 -21.60 10.94
CA GLY A 373 -28.99 -21.20 10.29
C GLY A 373 -28.86 -20.96 8.80
N GLU A 374 -27.75 -20.33 8.37
CA GLU A 374 -27.59 -19.83 7.01
C GLU A 374 -26.86 -20.79 6.04
N LEU A 375 -26.07 -21.74 6.57
CA LEU A 375 -25.19 -22.60 5.76
C LEU A 375 -25.58 -24.11 5.76
N ARG A 376 -26.72 -24.47 6.31
CA ARG A 376 -27.23 -25.85 6.31
C ARG A 376 -27.77 -26.29 4.96
#